data_260fdd71ae9f4d23b594597313d6c427
#
_entry.id   260fdd71ae9f4d23b594597313d6c427
#
_cell.length_a   1.000
_cell.length_b   1.000
_cell.length_c   1.000
_cell.angle_alpha   90.00
_cell.angle_beta   90.00
_cell.angle_gamma   90.00
#
_symmetry.space_group_name_H-M   'P 1'
#
loop_
_entity.id
_entity.type
_entity.pdbx_description
1 polymer ?
#
loop_
_entity_poly.entity_id
_entity_poly.type
_entity_poly.pdbx_seq_one_letter_code
_entity_poly.pdbx_strand_id
1 'polypeptide(L)'
;TSYRYEFLCRERQEKRQSESGVKHASFTETTGGYARTGPVQRYIPAPVTEPVCDHAPGEFAAKVKLAHDYFRRGDLFEVVPGQVFSEPCRDTPSQVFGRLQSSNPAPYGALMNLGEGEYLVAASPEMFVRVRDRRVETCPISGTIKRGRNAIEDAAQIKTLLNSAKDEAELSMCTDVDRNDKSRVCVPGSVEVIGRR
;
A
#
# COMPACT_ATOMS: atom_id res chain seq x y z
N THR A 1 -3.17 12.15 -13.13
CA THR A 1 -3.47 11.11 -14.13
C THR A 1 -3.50 9.80 -13.38
N SER A 2 -4.62 9.12 -13.34
CA SER A 2 -4.75 7.81 -12.72
C SER A 2 -4.56 6.73 -13.78
N TYR A 3 -3.80 5.71 -13.47
CA TYR A 3 -3.63 4.53 -14.30
C TYR A 3 -4.66 3.49 -13.91
N ARG A 4 -5.27 2.84 -14.87
CA ARG A 4 -6.25 1.81 -14.64
C ARG A 4 -5.83 0.53 -15.35
N TYR A 5 -5.72 -0.55 -14.58
CA TYR A 5 -5.44 -1.88 -15.08
C TYR A 5 -6.68 -2.75 -14.93
N GLU A 6 -7.10 -3.42 -15.99
CA GLU A 6 -8.24 -4.32 -15.95
C GLU A 6 -7.77 -5.73 -16.32
N PHE A 7 -8.15 -6.70 -15.49
CA PHE A 7 -7.79 -8.09 -15.68
C PHE A 7 -9.03 -8.98 -15.60
N LEU A 8 -9.09 -9.99 -16.45
CA LEU A 8 -10.14 -11.00 -16.41
C LEU A 8 -9.72 -12.11 -15.43
N CYS A 9 -10.45 -12.28 -14.36
CA CYS A 9 -10.20 -13.36 -13.42
C CYS A 9 -10.42 -14.72 -14.07
N ARG A 10 -9.53 -15.66 -13.77
CA ARG A 10 -9.77 -17.09 -14.07
C ARG A 10 -11.03 -17.55 -13.39
N GLU A 11 -11.82 -18.40 -14.07
CA GLU A 11 -12.73 -19.24 -13.33
C GLU A 11 -11.90 -20.09 -12.38
N ARG A 12 -12.00 -19.81 -11.10
CA ARG A 12 -11.67 -20.83 -10.13
C ARG A 12 -12.60 -22.00 -10.44
N GLN A 13 -12.08 -23.05 -10.96
CA GLN A 13 -12.71 -24.34 -10.74
C GLN A 13 -12.65 -24.53 -9.22
N GLU A 14 -13.71 -24.14 -8.57
CA GLU A 14 -13.90 -24.46 -7.17
C GLU A 14 -14.12 -25.96 -7.04
N LYS A 15 -13.05 -26.70 -7.04
CA LYS A 15 -13.00 -27.94 -6.26
C LYS A 15 -12.93 -27.57 -4.78
N ARG A 16 -13.77 -26.69 -4.34
CA ARG A 16 -14.14 -26.55 -2.96
C ARG A 16 -15.38 -27.36 -2.74
N GLN A 17 -15.22 -28.60 -2.62
CA GLN A 17 -16.09 -29.37 -1.78
C GLN A 17 -15.82 -28.93 -0.34
N SER A 18 -16.47 -27.89 0.09
CA SER A 18 -16.60 -27.63 1.50
C SER A 18 -17.68 -28.56 2.03
N GLU A 19 -17.31 -29.74 2.37
CA GLU A 19 -18.18 -30.69 3.10
C GLU A 19 -18.29 -30.36 4.58
N SER A 20 -17.85 -29.23 5.03
CA SER A 20 -18.03 -28.84 6.44
C SER A 20 -17.96 -27.34 6.57
N GLY A 21 -18.88 -26.81 7.36
CA GLY A 21 -19.12 -25.39 7.57
C GLY A 21 -17.90 -24.51 7.75
N VAL A 22 -18.13 -23.24 7.41
CA VAL A 22 -17.25 -22.08 7.59
C VAL A 22 -15.78 -22.45 7.75
N LYS A 23 -15.10 -22.71 6.66
CA LYS A 23 -13.64 -22.74 6.68
C LYS A 23 -13.17 -21.31 6.46
N HIS A 24 -12.54 -20.77 7.48
CA HIS A 24 -11.71 -19.60 7.30
C HIS A 24 -10.76 -19.85 6.13
N ALA A 25 -10.81 -19.03 5.13
CA ALA A 25 -9.85 -19.07 4.06
C ALA A 25 -8.49 -18.68 4.66
N SER A 26 -7.67 -19.65 4.98
CA SER A 26 -6.28 -19.38 5.30
C SER A 26 -5.56 -19.07 3.99
N PHE A 27 -5.24 -17.82 3.76
CA PHE A 27 -4.32 -17.40 2.71
C PHE A 27 -2.89 -17.74 3.13
N THR A 28 -2.51 -18.99 3.09
CA THR A 28 -1.19 -19.45 3.46
C THR A 28 -0.46 -20.11 2.33
N GLU A 29 -0.69 -19.70 1.12
CA GLU A 29 0.25 -20.07 0.06
C GLU A 29 1.00 -18.85 -0.42
N THR A 30 2.02 -18.53 0.31
CA THR A 30 3.13 -17.78 -0.18
C THR A 30 4.15 -18.76 -0.74
N THR A 31 4.14 -19.00 -2.02
CA THR A 31 5.31 -19.58 -2.68
C THR A 31 6.47 -18.58 -2.52
N GLY A 32 7.36 -18.84 -1.59
CA GLY A 32 8.54 -18.03 -1.32
C GLY A 32 8.41 -16.98 -0.21
N GLY A 33 7.24 -16.84 0.43
CA GLY A 33 7.10 -15.99 1.61
C GLY A 33 7.51 -16.72 2.89
N TYR A 34 8.12 -16.00 3.81
CA TYR A 34 8.39 -16.52 5.15
C TYR A 34 7.05 -16.75 5.87
N ALA A 35 6.65 -18.00 5.99
CA ALA A 35 5.55 -18.35 6.88
C ALA A 35 5.97 -17.98 8.30
N ARG A 36 5.26 -17.07 8.95
CA ARG A 36 5.43 -16.85 10.38
C ARG A 36 4.90 -18.09 11.09
N THR A 37 5.79 -18.89 11.62
CA THR A 37 5.47 -20.16 12.32
C THR A 37 5.25 -19.97 13.81
N GLY A 38 5.09 -18.75 14.29
CA GLY A 38 4.85 -18.45 15.71
C GLY A 38 3.59 -17.61 15.93
N PRO A 39 3.11 -17.52 17.18
CA PRO A 39 2.02 -16.62 17.51
C PRO A 39 2.42 -15.19 17.09
N VAL A 40 1.52 -14.53 16.36
CA VAL A 40 1.72 -13.10 16.04
C VAL A 40 1.66 -12.36 17.36
N GLN A 41 2.81 -11.93 17.84
CA GLN A 41 2.87 -11.10 19.02
C GLN A 41 2.32 -9.73 18.63
N ARG A 42 1.14 -9.41 19.14
CA ARG A 42 0.49 -8.13 18.90
C ARG A 42 1.31 -7.05 19.60
N TYR A 43 1.78 -6.09 18.85
CA TYR A 43 2.38 -4.91 19.43
C TYR A 43 1.25 -4.03 20.00
N ILE A 44 1.13 -3.98 21.31
CA ILE A 44 0.27 -3.03 22.01
C ILE A 44 1.19 -1.91 22.48
N PRO A 45 1.14 -0.72 21.86
CA PRO A 45 1.97 0.38 22.30
C PRO A 45 1.58 0.77 23.73
N ALA A 46 2.58 1.02 24.57
CA ALA A 46 2.33 1.60 25.88
C ALA A 46 1.67 2.98 25.73
N PRO A 47 0.75 3.36 26.64
CA PRO A 47 0.19 4.69 26.61
C PRO A 47 1.31 5.74 26.65
N VAL A 48 1.30 6.68 25.71
CA VAL A 48 2.25 7.78 25.67
C VAL A 48 1.63 9.03 26.27
N THR A 49 2.39 9.76 27.05
CA THR A 49 1.96 11.03 27.68
C THR A 49 2.45 12.25 26.91
N GLU A 50 3.42 12.06 26.05
CA GLU A 50 4.03 13.07 25.20
C GLU A 50 4.36 12.49 23.82
N PRO A 51 4.53 13.32 22.78
CA PRO A 51 4.94 12.82 21.46
C PRO A 51 6.28 12.10 21.51
N VAL A 52 6.34 10.91 20.93
CA VAL A 52 7.57 10.10 20.85
C VAL A 52 7.74 9.53 19.44
N CYS A 53 9.00 9.27 19.09
CA CYS A 53 9.38 8.56 17.88
C CYS A 53 10.19 7.32 18.27
N ASP A 54 10.03 6.23 17.54
CA ASP A 54 10.75 4.98 17.77
C ASP A 54 12.23 5.02 17.33
N HIS A 55 12.65 6.10 16.68
CA HIS A 55 14.02 6.33 16.23
C HIS A 55 14.68 7.48 16.95
N ALA A 56 15.94 7.31 17.32
CA ALA A 56 16.78 8.41 17.78
C ALA A 56 17.12 9.36 16.59
N PRO A 57 17.45 10.63 16.88
CA PRO A 57 17.88 11.56 15.84
C PRO A 57 19.03 10.99 14.98
N GLY A 58 18.85 10.96 13.66
CA GLY A 58 19.80 10.43 12.69
C GLY A 58 19.73 8.92 12.44
N GLU A 59 19.06 8.14 13.28
CA GLU A 59 18.97 6.68 13.13
C GLU A 59 18.23 6.27 11.86
N PHE A 60 17.12 6.93 11.54
CA PHE A 60 16.38 6.67 10.31
C PHE A 60 17.23 6.98 9.06
N ALA A 61 17.95 8.10 9.06
CA ALA A 61 18.84 8.45 7.96
C ALA A 61 19.98 7.42 7.78
N ALA A 62 20.49 6.86 8.87
CA ALA A 62 21.49 5.79 8.81
C ALA A 62 20.90 4.50 8.19
N LYS A 63 19.66 4.14 8.52
CA LYS A 63 18.95 3.00 7.91
C LYS A 63 18.73 3.20 6.40
N VAL A 64 18.36 4.41 5.98
CA VAL A 64 18.24 4.75 4.55
C VAL A 64 19.58 4.61 3.84
N LYS A 65 20.67 5.09 4.43
CA LYS A 65 22.01 4.93 3.87
C LYS A 65 22.42 3.47 3.74
N LEU A 66 22.12 2.66 4.74
CA LEU A 66 22.35 1.22 4.70
C LEU A 66 21.56 0.54 3.58
N ALA A 67 20.31 0.94 3.36
CA ALA A 67 19.49 0.44 2.26
C ALA A 67 20.15 0.71 0.89
N HIS A 68 20.74 1.89 0.68
CA HIS A 68 21.50 2.18 -0.54
C HIS A 68 22.69 1.24 -0.75
N ASP A 69 23.35 0.80 0.31
CA ASP A 69 24.44 -0.16 0.21
C ASP A 69 23.94 -1.55 -0.22
N TYR A 70 22.78 -1.97 0.27
CA TYR A 70 22.13 -3.20 -0.17
C TYR A 70 21.70 -3.14 -1.65
N PHE A 71 21.15 -2.00 -2.11
CA PHE A 71 20.82 -1.80 -3.53
C PHE A 71 22.06 -1.90 -4.44
N ARG A 72 23.18 -1.27 -4.05
CA ARG A 72 24.44 -1.33 -4.84
C ARG A 72 24.99 -2.75 -4.98
N ARG A 73 24.76 -3.61 -3.99
CA ARG A 73 25.17 -5.01 -4.03
C ARG A 73 24.19 -5.91 -4.76
N GLY A 74 23.00 -5.41 -5.11
CA GLY A 74 21.94 -6.19 -5.71
C GLY A 74 21.16 -7.08 -4.73
N ASP A 75 21.32 -6.85 -3.41
CA ASP A 75 20.61 -7.61 -2.37
C ASP A 75 19.14 -7.21 -2.26
N LEU A 76 18.79 -5.98 -2.69
CA LEU A 76 17.44 -5.43 -2.67
C LEU A 76 17.13 -4.77 -4.01
N PHE A 77 15.89 -4.88 -4.46
CA PHE A 77 15.32 -4.10 -5.55
C PHE A 77 14.32 -3.04 -5.04
N GLU A 78 13.73 -3.29 -3.87
CA GLU A 78 12.83 -2.38 -3.17
C GLU A 78 12.96 -2.56 -1.67
N VAL A 79 12.78 -1.49 -0.91
CA VAL A 79 12.61 -1.53 0.54
C VAL A 79 11.83 -0.29 0.99
N VAL A 80 10.94 -0.48 1.94
CA VAL A 80 10.15 0.59 2.56
C VAL A 80 10.60 0.74 4.03
N PRO A 81 11.52 1.66 4.34
CA PRO A 81 11.89 1.94 5.71
C PRO A 81 10.71 2.57 6.47
N GLY A 82 10.39 2.03 7.63
CA GLY A 82 9.31 2.55 8.47
C GLY A 82 9.83 3.34 9.66
N GLN A 83 9.03 4.28 10.13
CA GLN A 83 9.23 5.03 11.34
C GLN A 83 7.88 5.24 12.03
N VAL A 84 7.81 5.03 13.34
CA VAL A 84 6.59 5.15 14.12
C VAL A 84 6.64 6.41 14.97
N PHE A 85 5.62 7.22 14.83
CA PHE A 85 5.36 8.38 15.69
C PHE A 85 4.13 8.07 16.54
N SER A 86 4.22 8.35 17.82
CA SER A 86 3.12 8.16 18.76
C SER A 86 2.83 9.46 19.49
N GLU A 87 1.56 9.82 19.56
CA GLU A 87 1.10 11.02 20.24
C GLU A 87 -0.11 10.70 21.13
N PRO A 88 -0.26 11.41 22.27
CA PRO A 88 -1.48 11.33 23.06
C PRO A 88 -2.69 11.80 22.23
N CYS A 89 -3.71 10.97 22.12
CA CYS A 89 -4.94 11.34 21.43
C CYS A 89 -6.12 11.32 22.40
N ARG A 90 -6.81 12.47 22.53
CA ARG A 90 -8.01 12.61 23.38
C ARG A 90 -9.31 12.42 22.62
N ASP A 91 -9.22 12.41 21.30
CA ASP A 91 -10.40 12.29 20.44
C ASP A 91 -10.79 10.83 20.23
N THR A 92 -12.07 10.63 20.01
CA THR A 92 -12.56 9.32 19.59
C THR A 92 -12.07 8.98 18.16
N PRO A 93 -11.93 7.71 17.80
CA PRO A 93 -11.53 7.31 16.44
C PRO A 93 -12.41 7.92 15.34
N SER A 94 -13.71 8.07 15.60
CA SER A 94 -14.65 8.72 14.67
C SER A 94 -14.41 10.22 14.51
N GLN A 95 -14.01 10.92 15.56
CA GLN A 95 -13.62 12.33 15.48
C GLN A 95 -12.33 12.52 14.71
N VAL A 96 -11.33 11.64 14.95
CA VAL A 96 -10.07 11.62 14.17
C VAL A 96 -10.36 11.38 12.69
N PHE A 97 -11.22 10.41 12.39
CA PHE A 97 -11.61 10.08 11.00
C PHE A 97 -12.33 11.27 10.33
N GLY A 98 -13.27 11.91 11.01
CA GLY A 98 -13.97 13.08 10.47
C GLY A 98 -13.03 14.24 10.15
N ARG A 99 -12.03 14.51 11.02
CA ARG A 99 -11.00 15.52 10.73
C ARG A 99 -10.09 15.10 9.56
N LEU A 100 -9.69 13.83 9.51
CA LEU A 100 -8.88 13.31 8.43
C LEU A 100 -9.59 13.45 7.07
N GLN A 101 -10.88 13.11 6.99
CA GLN A 101 -11.69 13.30 5.79
C GLN A 101 -11.77 14.76 5.33
N SER A 102 -11.84 15.69 6.28
CA SER A 102 -11.94 17.12 5.98
C SER A 102 -10.60 17.71 5.53
N SER A 103 -9.50 17.31 6.16
CA SER A 103 -8.16 17.85 5.89
C SER A 103 -7.45 17.16 4.71
N ASN A 104 -7.75 15.90 4.50
CA ASN A 104 -7.16 15.08 3.43
C ASN A 104 -8.25 14.25 2.75
N PRO A 105 -9.10 14.86 1.92
CA PRO A 105 -10.17 14.17 1.21
C PRO A 105 -9.55 13.17 0.21
N ALA A 106 -9.62 11.91 0.54
CA ALA A 106 -9.10 10.82 -0.27
C ALA A 106 -10.25 9.92 -0.76
N PRO A 107 -10.11 9.27 -1.93
CA PRO A 107 -11.15 8.41 -2.48
C PRO A 107 -11.43 7.17 -1.64
N TYR A 108 -10.47 6.75 -0.82
CA TYR A 108 -10.58 5.58 0.03
C TYR A 108 -10.32 5.95 1.48
N GLY A 109 -11.40 6.19 2.23
CA GLY A 109 -11.34 6.40 3.68
C GLY A 109 -11.77 5.14 4.43
N ALA A 110 -11.11 4.84 5.55
CA ALA A 110 -11.45 3.72 6.39
C ALA A 110 -11.37 4.06 7.88
N LEU A 111 -12.36 3.58 8.62
CA LEU A 111 -12.33 3.49 10.07
C LEU A 111 -12.64 2.05 10.45
N MET A 112 -11.66 1.35 10.96
CA MET A 112 -11.77 -0.06 11.31
C MET A 112 -11.57 -0.24 12.82
N ASN A 113 -12.48 -0.96 13.45
CA ASN A 113 -12.30 -1.43 14.81
C ASN A 113 -11.56 -2.78 14.76
N LEU A 114 -10.37 -2.82 15.30
CA LEU A 114 -9.51 -4.01 15.32
C LEU A 114 -9.70 -4.86 16.58
N GLY A 115 -10.58 -4.43 17.48
CA GLY A 115 -10.81 -5.06 18.79
C GLY A 115 -9.88 -4.49 19.86
N GLU A 116 -10.17 -4.81 21.13
CA GLU A 116 -9.35 -4.45 22.29
C GLU A 116 -9.03 -2.95 22.43
N GLY A 117 -9.89 -2.08 21.88
CA GLY A 117 -9.70 -0.64 21.91
C GLY A 117 -8.78 -0.09 20.81
N GLU A 118 -8.32 -0.93 19.89
CA GLU A 118 -7.52 -0.53 18.74
C GLU A 118 -8.36 -0.18 17.52
N TYR A 119 -7.95 0.85 16.81
CA TYR A 119 -8.62 1.33 15.61
C TYR A 119 -7.61 1.71 14.53
N LEU A 120 -7.92 1.39 13.30
CA LEU A 120 -7.23 1.93 12.12
C LEU A 120 -8.07 3.06 11.54
N VAL A 121 -7.46 4.22 11.40
CA VAL A 121 -8.05 5.38 10.73
C VAL A 121 -7.18 5.72 9.52
N ALA A 122 -7.76 5.67 8.32
CA ALA A 122 -7.00 5.83 7.10
C ALA A 122 -7.70 6.72 6.06
N ALA A 123 -6.90 7.40 5.25
CA ALA A 123 -7.30 8.09 4.03
C ALA A 123 -6.26 7.79 2.95
N SER A 124 -6.63 7.01 1.94
CA SER A 124 -5.73 6.54 0.89
C SER A 124 -6.10 7.11 -0.48
N PRO A 125 -5.14 7.63 -1.23
CA PRO A 125 -5.36 8.02 -2.62
C PRO A 125 -5.40 6.83 -3.58
N GLU A 126 -4.91 5.68 -3.15
CA GLU A 126 -4.64 4.53 -3.99
C GLU A 126 -5.68 3.43 -3.84
N MET A 127 -6.09 2.89 -4.98
CA MET A 127 -6.91 1.69 -5.05
C MET A 127 -6.00 0.46 -5.03
N PHE A 128 -5.97 -0.26 -3.92
CA PHE A 128 -5.19 -1.49 -3.81
C PHE A 128 -5.67 -2.54 -4.81
N VAL A 129 -6.95 -2.92 -4.72
CA VAL A 129 -7.58 -3.85 -5.66
C VAL A 129 -9.08 -3.62 -5.71
N ARG A 130 -9.64 -3.71 -6.90
CA ARG A 130 -11.09 -3.71 -7.11
C ARG A 130 -11.48 -4.95 -7.90
N VAL A 131 -12.47 -5.67 -7.38
CA VAL A 131 -13.07 -6.80 -8.07
C VAL A 131 -14.53 -6.47 -8.37
N ARG A 132 -14.91 -6.53 -9.64
CA ARG A 132 -16.28 -6.41 -10.09
C ARG A 132 -16.60 -7.55 -11.05
N ASP A 133 -17.60 -8.31 -10.74
CA ASP A 133 -17.94 -9.51 -11.48
C ASP A 133 -16.73 -10.43 -11.62
N ARG A 134 -16.20 -10.55 -12.82
CA ARG A 134 -15.01 -11.39 -13.13
C ARG A 134 -13.76 -10.57 -13.47
N ARG A 135 -13.79 -9.27 -13.23
CA ARG A 135 -12.66 -8.36 -13.51
C ARG A 135 -11.96 -7.97 -12.24
N VAL A 136 -10.64 -8.06 -12.26
CA VAL A 136 -9.75 -7.55 -11.20
C VAL A 136 -9.01 -6.34 -11.75
N GLU A 137 -9.06 -5.25 -11.01
CA GLU A 137 -8.40 -3.99 -11.38
C GLU A 137 -7.48 -3.54 -10.25
N THR A 138 -6.34 -2.99 -10.60
CA THR A 138 -5.47 -2.22 -9.70
C THR A 138 -5.07 -0.93 -10.35
N CYS A 139 -4.64 0.03 -9.55
CA CYS A 139 -4.20 1.33 -10.03
C CYS A 139 -3.00 1.77 -9.19
N PRO A 140 -1.81 1.21 -9.43
CA PRO A 140 -0.63 1.61 -8.70
C PRO A 140 -0.31 3.07 -8.93
N ILE A 141 0.09 3.77 -7.88
CA ILE A 141 0.49 5.17 -7.88
C ILE A 141 1.92 5.23 -7.38
N SER A 142 2.78 5.93 -8.09
CA SER A 142 4.14 6.21 -7.67
C SER A 142 4.50 7.66 -7.96
N GLY A 143 5.32 8.21 -7.10
CA GLY A 143 5.79 9.58 -7.20
C GLY A 143 4.81 10.62 -6.67
N THR A 144 5.34 11.58 -5.92
CA THR A 144 4.60 12.72 -5.40
C THR A 144 5.41 13.99 -5.56
N ILE A 145 4.72 15.08 -5.88
CA ILE A 145 5.34 16.40 -5.97
C ILE A 145 4.41 17.45 -5.36
N LYS A 146 5.00 18.49 -4.79
CA LYS A 146 4.23 19.60 -4.23
C LYS A 146 3.42 20.29 -5.32
N ARG A 147 2.17 20.62 -5.05
CA ARG A 147 1.34 21.44 -5.96
C ARG A 147 1.94 22.84 -6.15
N GLY A 148 1.81 23.37 -7.35
CA GLY A 148 2.15 24.75 -7.65
C GLY A 148 1.20 25.73 -6.96
N ARG A 149 1.67 26.95 -6.71
CA ARG A 149 0.86 28.05 -6.11
C ARG A 149 -0.16 28.63 -7.09
N ASN A 150 0.02 28.37 -8.36
CA ASN A 150 -0.84 28.79 -9.47
C ASN A 150 -0.77 27.76 -10.60
N ALA A 151 -1.61 27.92 -11.62
CA ALA A 151 -1.72 26.97 -12.73
C ALA A 151 -0.40 26.79 -13.52
N ILE A 152 0.41 27.85 -13.64
CA ILE A 152 1.68 27.80 -14.39
C ILE A 152 2.70 26.97 -13.60
N GLU A 153 2.85 27.26 -12.31
CA GLU A 153 3.74 26.48 -11.43
C GLU A 153 3.29 25.04 -11.33
N ASP A 154 1.98 24.80 -11.25
CA ASP A 154 1.42 23.45 -11.18
C ASP A 154 1.73 22.65 -12.46
N ALA A 155 1.60 23.26 -13.62
CA ALA A 155 1.99 22.65 -14.90
C ALA A 155 3.48 22.32 -14.95
N ALA A 156 4.34 23.19 -14.41
CA ALA A 156 5.77 22.95 -14.32
C ALA A 156 6.09 21.78 -13.35
N GLN A 157 5.40 21.69 -12.20
CA GLN A 157 5.54 20.58 -11.27
C GLN A 157 5.07 19.26 -11.92
N ILE A 158 3.95 19.23 -12.59
CA ILE A 158 3.47 18.06 -13.34
C ILE A 158 4.52 17.60 -14.34
N LYS A 159 5.09 18.53 -15.12
CA LYS A 159 6.16 18.21 -16.08
C LYS A 159 7.38 17.63 -15.39
N THR A 160 7.78 18.17 -14.24
CA THR A 160 8.90 17.67 -13.44
C THR A 160 8.65 16.24 -12.99
N LEU A 161 7.47 15.94 -12.44
CA LEU A 161 7.09 14.61 -12.01
C LEU A 161 7.08 13.60 -13.16
N LEU A 162 6.47 13.98 -14.30
CA LEU A 162 6.39 13.12 -15.49
C LEU A 162 7.78 12.81 -16.12
N ASN A 163 8.77 13.66 -15.89
CA ASN A 163 10.14 13.47 -16.37
C ASN A 163 11.08 12.87 -15.31
N SER A 164 10.57 12.50 -14.14
CA SER A 164 11.37 11.88 -13.10
C SER A 164 11.70 10.44 -13.47
N ALA A 165 12.96 10.17 -13.75
CA ALA A 165 13.43 8.80 -14.05
C ALA A 165 13.26 7.85 -12.86
N LYS A 166 13.40 8.37 -11.62
CA LYS A 166 13.17 7.58 -10.41
C LYS A 166 11.72 7.12 -10.31
N ASP A 167 10.78 8.05 -10.44
CA ASP A 167 9.34 7.74 -10.29
C ASP A 167 8.83 6.87 -11.44
N GLU A 168 9.41 7.04 -12.66
CA GLU A 168 9.15 6.14 -13.78
C GLU A 168 9.61 4.72 -13.51
N ALA A 169 10.81 4.55 -12.98
CA ALA A 169 11.37 3.23 -12.66
C ALA A 169 10.54 2.53 -11.57
N GLU A 170 10.16 3.26 -10.53
CA GLU A 170 9.31 2.76 -9.44
C GLU A 170 7.93 2.34 -9.95
N LEU A 171 7.26 3.19 -10.72
CA LEU A 171 5.95 2.86 -11.30
C LEU A 171 6.02 1.67 -12.27
N SER A 172 7.09 1.56 -13.04
CA SER A 172 7.31 0.43 -13.94
C SER A 172 7.48 -0.87 -13.17
N MET A 173 8.22 -0.83 -12.07
CA MET A 173 8.41 -1.97 -11.17
C MET A 173 7.07 -2.38 -10.51
N CYS A 174 6.34 -1.45 -9.92
CA CYS A 174 5.03 -1.72 -9.33
C CYS A 174 4.05 -2.31 -10.35
N THR A 175 4.05 -1.79 -11.58
CA THR A 175 3.23 -2.31 -12.68
C THR A 175 3.58 -3.75 -13.02
N ASP A 176 4.87 -4.08 -13.06
CA ASP A 176 5.33 -5.43 -13.41
C ASP A 176 5.01 -6.43 -12.31
N VAL A 177 5.20 -6.06 -11.04
CA VAL A 177 4.79 -6.87 -9.88
C VAL A 177 3.28 -7.12 -9.93
N ASP A 178 2.48 -6.09 -10.10
CA ASP A 178 1.02 -6.16 -10.21
C ASP A 178 0.58 -7.11 -11.34
N ARG A 179 1.16 -6.97 -12.51
CA ARG A 179 0.91 -7.84 -13.67
C ARG A 179 1.23 -9.30 -13.34
N ASN A 180 2.36 -9.53 -12.69
CA ASN A 180 2.83 -10.86 -12.32
C ASN A 180 1.89 -11.51 -11.30
N ASP A 181 1.52 -10.80 -10.24
CA ASP A 181 0.63 -11.30 -9.20
C ASP A 181 -0.78 -11.62 -9.76
N LYS A 182 -1.30 -10.77 -10.62
CA LYS A 182 -2.61 -11.00 -11.25
C LYS A 182 -2.58 -12.15 -12.25
N SER A 183 -1.48 -12.39 -12.92
CA SER A 183 -1.33 -13.53 -13.84
C SER A 183 -1.56 -14.88 -13.15
N ARG A 184 -1.38 -14.93 -11.82
CA ARG A 184 -1.60 -16.15 -11.01
C ARG A 184 -3.07 -16.47 -10.79
N VAL A 185 -3.97 -15.48 -10.89
CA VAL A 185 -5.40 -15.60 -10.60
C VAL A 185 -6.29 -15.27 -11.81
N CYS A 186 -5.72 -14.68 -12.85
CA CYS A 186 -6.44 -14.30 -14.06
C CYS A 186 -6.30 -15.34 -15.19
N VAL A 187 -7.17 -15.28 -16.16
CA VAL A 187 -7.09 -16.12 -17.37
C VAL A 187 -5.76 -15.85 -18.09
N PRO A 188 -5.00 -16.87 -18.51
CA PRO A 188 -3.77 -16.63 -19.25
C PRO A 188 -3.97 -15.74 -20.48
N GLY A 189 -3.12 -14.72 -20.61
CA GLY A 189 -3.20 -13.75 -21.72
C GLY A 189 -4.27 -12.66 -21.56
N SER A 190 -5.02 -12.62 -20.43
CA SER A 190 -6.05 -11.61 -20.18
C SER A 190 -5.58 -10.41 -19.36
N VAL A 191 -4.30 -10.40 -18.98
CA VAL A 191 -3.72 -9.33 -18.18
C VAL A 191 -3.25 -8.21 -19.11
N GLU A 192 -3.88 -7.05 -19.02
CA GLU A 192 -3.61 -5.91 -19.89
C GLU A 192 -3.32 -4.65 -19.07
N VAL A 193 -2.39 -3.84 -19.56
CA VAL A 193 -2.14 -2.50 -19.07
C VAL A 193 -2.95 -1.52 -19.91
N ILE A 194 -4.07 -1.03 -19.36
CA ILE A 194 -5.03 -0.21 -20.11
C ILE A 194 -4.76 1.30 -20.06
N GLY A 195 -3.86 1.72 -19.21
CA GLY A 195 -3.44 3.12 -19.10
C GLY A 195 -2.06 3.21 -18.48
N ARG A 196 -1.22 4.01 -19.07
CA ARG A 196 0.10 4.35 -18.56
C ARG A 196 0.38 5.82 -18.86
N ARG A 197 0.45 6.66 -17.79
CA ARG A 197 0.69 8.12 -17.80
C ARG A 197 -0.28 8.98 -18.60
#